data_add40a67127d2990546b2d956b5b4527
#
_entry.id   add40a67127d2990546b2d956b5b4527
#
_cell.length_a   1.000
_cell.length_b   1.000
_cell.length_c   1.000
_cell.angle_alpha   90.00
_cell.angle_beta   90.00
_cell.angle_gamma   90.00
#
_symmetry.space_group_name_H-M   'P 1'
#
loop_
_entity.id
_entity.type
_entity.pdbx_description
1 polymer ?
#
loop_
_entity_poly.entity_id
_entity_poly.type
_entity_poly.pdbx_seq_one_letter_code
_entity_poly.pdbx_strand_id
1 'polypeptide(L)'
;MKVENAELVKSEMEEPERAAEPERAVTEEQEDTQALAQQVRHQMRVIKQGAADLIGEEELEQKLAGSIRTGRPLNIKFGMDPSAPDIHLGHAVALRKLKQMQDLGHHIIIVIGDFTGRIGDPTGRSKGRKAMADSEVLLNARTYQEQIFHILDKERTQVRFN
;
A
#
# COMPACT_ATOMS: atom_id res chain seq x y z
N MET A 1 77.92 47.30 -18.71
CA MET A 1 77.26 46.91 -19.97
C MET A 1 76.27 45.83 -19.65
N LYS A 2 74.97 46.13 -19.82
CA LYS A 2 73.74 45.30 -19.77
C LYS A 2 73.48 44.43 -18.54
N VAL A 3 72.65 44.92 -17.73
CA VAL A 3 71.82 44.22 -16.72
C VAL A 3 70.65 43.62 -17.48
N GLU A 4 70.35 42.33 -17.27
CA GLU A 4 69.18 41.68 -17.82
C GLU A 4 68.24 41.28 -16.69
N ASN A 5 67.02 41.76 -16.85
CA ASN A 5 65.90 41.64 -15.93
C ASN A 5 65.50 40.19 -15.70
N ALA A 6 65.35 39.79 -14.45
CA ALA A 6 64.62 38.58 -14.08
C ALA A 6 63.17 38.96 -13.73
N GLU A 7 62.23 38.59 -14.59
CA GLU A 7 60.80 38.68 -14.36
C GLU A 7 60.37 37.68 -13.27
N LEU A 8 59.73 38.20 -12.24
CA LEU A 8 59.09 37.45 -11.18
C LEU A 8 57.75 36.97 -11.70
N VAL A 9 57.65 35.67 -12.07
CA VAL A 9 56.39 35.00 -12.36
C VAL A 9 55.69 34.76 -11.04
N LYS A 10 54.60 35.53 -10.79
CA LYS A 10 53.61 35.24 -9.73
C LYS A 10 52.83 34.03 -10.16
N SER A 11 53.08 32.88 -9.54
CA SER A 11 52.14 31.74 -9.58
C SER A 11 50.92 32.06 -8.72
N GLU A 12 49.83 32.34 -9.36
CA GLU A 12 48.49 32.31 -8.73
C GLU A 12 48.26 30.86 -8.28
N MET A 13 48.28 30.65 -6.96
CA MET A 13 47.82 29.42 -6.35
C MET A 13 46.29 29.45 -6.40
N GLU A 14 45.71 28.69 -7.31
CA GLU A 14 44.28 28.32 -7.25
C GLU A 14 44.09 27.50 -5.97
N GLU A 15 43.32 28.06 -5.04
CA GLU A 15 42.78 27.31 -3.89
C GLU A 15 41.85 26.23 -4.41
N PRO A 16 41.95 24.98 -3.95
CA PRO A 16 41.00 23.96 -4.34
C PRO A 16 39.64 24.24 -3.65
N GLU A 17 38.63 24.48 -4.46
CA GLU A 17 37.20 24.55 -4.10
C GLU A 17 36.75 23.17 -3.59
N ARG A 18 37.02 22.86 -2.32
CA ARG A 18 36.78 21.55 -1.72
C ARG A 18 36.22 21.62 -0.30
N ALA A 19 35.00 22.18 -0.16
CA ALA A 19 34.27 22.13 1.13
C ALA A 19 32.73 22.12 1.04
N ALA A 20 32.12 21.93 -0.16
CA ALA A 20 30.66 22.02 -0.30
C ALA A 20 29.92 20.69 -0.39
N GLU A 21 30.63 19.55 -0.54
CA GLU A 21 29.99 18.23 -0.73
C GLU A 21 29.37 17.60 0.52
N PRO A 22 29.97 17.64 1.74
CA PRO A 22 29.39 16.98 2.91
C PRO A 22 28.13 17.65 3.44
N GLU A 23 28.01 18.97 3.37
CA GLU A 23 26.82 19.69 3.85
C GLU A 23 25.60 19.48 2.93
N ARG A 24 25.79 19.36 1.62
CA ARG A 24 24.71 19.06 0.67
C ARG A 24 24.18 17.64 0.85
N ALA A 25 25.05 16.65 1.02
CA ALA A 25 24.64 15.26 1.23
C ALA A 25 23.82 15.09 2.52
N VAL A 26 24.20 15.77 3.61
CA VAL A 26 23.45 15.74 4.88
C VAL A 26 22.08 16.40 4.74
N THR A 27 21.97 17.47 3.94
CA THR A 27 20.68 18.16 3.71
C THR A 27 19.75 17.32 2.85
N GLU A 28 20.25 16.67 1.80
CA GLU A 28 19.47 15.78 0.92
C GLU A 28 18.94 14.54 1.68
N GLU A 29 19.76 13.89 2.51
CA GLU A 29 19.32 12.77 3.35
C GLU A 29 18.24 13.17 4.37
N GLN A 30 18.31 14.38 4.91
CA GLN A 30 17.31 14.91 5.83
C GLN A 30 15.99 15.22 5.11
N GLU A 31 16.04 15.80 3.91
CA GLU A 31 14.87 16.06 3.07
C GLU A 31 14.18 14.78 2.66
N ASP A 32 14.91 13.76 2.21
CA ASP A 32 14.38 12.44 1.86
C ASP A 32 13.72 11.74 3.05
N THR A 33 14.32 11.84 4.22
CA THR A 33 13.76 11.27 5.47
C THR A 33 12.46 11.98 5.86
N GLN A 34 12.40 13.30 5.72
CA GLN A 34 11.19 14.08 6.00
C GLN A 34 10.08 13.79 4.98
N ALA A 35 10.42 13.70 3.71
CA ALA A 35 9.49 13.36 2.64
C ALA A 35 8.88 11.96 2.84
N LEU A 36 9.70 10.96 3.17
CA LEU A 36 9.26 9.61 3.51
C LEU A 36 8.28 9.62 4.71
N ALA A 37 8.66 10.28 5.79
CA ALA A 37 7.83 10.38 6.98
C ALA A 37 6.48 11.08 6.69
N GLN A 38 6.46 12.08 5.81
CA GLN A 38 5.24 12.76 5.39
C GLN A 38 4.33 11.83 4.58
N GLN A 39 4.88 11.04 3.65
CA GLN A 39 4.13 10.07 2.87
C GLN A 39 3.53 8.97 3.74
N VAL A 40 4.30 8.42 4.69
CA VAL A 40 3.80 7.44 5.66
C VAL A 40 2.63 8.02 6.47
N ARG A 41 2.79 9.22 7.03
CA ARG A 41 1.71 9.89 7.77
C ARG A 41 0.46 10.12 6.93
N HIS A 42 0.63 10.46 5.65
CA HIS A 42 -0.49 10.62 4.73
C HIS A 42 -1.23 9.29 4.54
N GLN A 43 -0.54 8.22 4.24
CA GLN A 43 -1.13 6.90 4.03
C GLN A 43 -1.82 6.39 5.32
N MET A 44 -1.17 6.52 6.47
CA MET A 44 -1.75 6.16 7.77
C MET A 44 -3.04 6.92 8.05
N ARG A 45 -3.09 8.21 7.75
CA ARG A 45 -4.31 9.02 7.90
C ARG A 45 -5.46 8.47 7.05
N VAL A 46 -5.20 8.14 5.78
CA VAL A 46 -6.21 7.56 4.89
C VAL A 46 -6.68 6.19 5.39
N ILE A 47 -5.77 5.35 5.85
CA ILE A 47 -6.08 4.01 6.37
C ILE A 47 -6.91 4.10 7.66
N LYS A 48 -6.56 4.99 8.58
CA LYS A 48 -7.25 5.17 9.86
C LYS A 48 -8.63 5.82 9.72
N GLN A 49 -8.85 6.62 8.68
CA GLN A 49 -10.11 7.33 8.50
C GLN A 49 -11.27 6.35 8.32
N GLY A 50 -12.22 6.34 9.25
CA GLY A 50 -13.39 5.45 9.23
C GLY A 50 -13.11 4.00 9.67
N ALA A 51 -11.92 3.69 10.17
CA ALA A 51 -11.66 2.45 10.89
C ALA A 51 -12.09 2.61 12.36
N ALA A 52 -12.71 1.57 12.92
CA ALA A 52 -13.04 1.55 14.34
C ALA A 52 -11.77 1.30 15.17
N ASP A 53 -10.97 0.33 14.75
CA ASP A 53 -9.71 -0.05 15.37
C ASP A 53 -8.64 -0.33 14.32
N LEU A 54 -7.38 -0.08 14.68
CA LEU A 54 -6.20 -0.44 13.89
C LEU A 54 -5.23 -1.18 14.80
N ILE A 55 -5.09 -2.48 14.57
CA ILE A 55 -4.20 -3.34 15.34
C ILE A 55 -2.85 -3.43 14.63
N GLY A 56 -1.74 -3.30 15.38
CA GLY A 56 -0.39 -3.34 14.83
C GLY A 56 -0.02 -2.08 14.05
N GLU A 57 -0.39 -0.92 14.55
CA GLU A 57 -0.17 0.39 13.91
C GLU A 57 1.32 0.63 13.59
N GLU A 58 2.21 0.39 14.56
CA GLU A 58 3.66 0.56 14.38
C GLU A 58 4.23 -0.37 13.29
N GLU A 59 3.76 -1.62 13.25
CA GLU A 59 4.18 -2.57 12.22
C GLU A 59 3.69 -2.14 10.83
N LEU A 60 2.49 -1.59 10.76
CA LEU A 60 1.95 -1.05 9.50
C LEU A 60 2.75 0.16 9.03
N GLU A 61 3.10 1.09 9.91
CA GLU A 61 3.96 2.23 9.58
C GLU A 61 5.31 1.80 9.02
N GLN A 62 5.95 0.80 9.62
CA GLN A 62 7.20 0.24 9.13
C GLN A 62 7.04 -0.39 7.74
N LYS A 63 5.96 -1.14 7.51
CA LYS A 63 5.65 -1.74 6.20
C LYS A 63 5.41 -0.68 5.14
N LEU A 64 4.68 0.38 5.46
CA LEU A 64 4.44 1.52 4.56
C LEU A 64 5.75 2.24 4.22
N ALA A 65 6.59 2.52 5.21
CA ALA A 65 7.90 3.12 4.99
C ALA A 65 8.79 2.24 4.07
N GLY A 66 8.78 0.92 4.30
CA GLY A 66 9.47 -0.04 3.45
C GLY A 66 8.92 -0.07 2.03
N SER A 67 7.60 -0.04 1.88
CA SER A 67 6.91 -0.01 0.58
C SER A 67 7.27 1.24 -0.22
N ILE A 68 7.21 2.41 0.39
CA ILE A 68 7.53 3.70 -0.24
C ILE A 68 9.00 3.74 -0.64
N ARG A 69 9.91 3.36 0.26
CA ARG A 69 11.35 3.37 0.02
C ARG A 69 11.77 2.45 -1.13
N THR A 70 11.14 1.29 -1.25
CA THR A 70 11.48 0.28 -2.25
C THR A 70 10.65 0.37 -3.54
N GLY A 71 9.61 1.20 -3.56
CA GLY A 71 8.64 1.26 -4.64
C GLY A 71 7.80 -0.02 -4.80
N ARG A 72 7.81 -0.91 -3.80
CA ARG A 72 7.06 -2.18 -3.83
C ARG A 72 5.74 -2.05 -3.10
N PRO A 73 4.60 -2.20 -3.80
CA PRO A 73 3.28 -2.16 -3.18
C PRO A 73 3.10 -3.19 -2.06
N LEU A 74 2.33 -2.85 -1.04
CA LEU A 74 1.83 -3.85 -0.09
C LEU A 74 0.71 -4.67 -0.72
N ASN A 75 0.58 -5.93 -0.29
CA ASN A 75 -0.53 -6.80 -0.61
C ASN A 75 -1.56 -6.73 0.54
N ILE A 76 -2.72 -6.17 0.26
CA ILE A 76 -3.81 -6.00 1.21
C ILE A 76 -4.81 -7.15 1.00
N LYS A 77 -4.92 -8.04 1.97
CA LYS A 77 -5.81 -9.20 1.90
C LYS A 77 -7.17 -8.89 2.55
N PHE A 78 -8.24 -9.24 1.86
CA PHE A 78 -9.60 -9.21 2.38
C PHE A 78 -10.33 -10.51 2.07
N GLY A 79 -10.87 -11.18 3.09
CA GLY A 79 -11.69 -12.39 2.94
C GLY A 79 -13.17 -12.06 2.96
N MET A 80 -13.94 -12.72 2.10
CA MET A 80 -15.41 -12.63 2.09
C MET A 80 -16.05 -13.94 1.67
N ASP A 81 -17.19 -14.25 2.28
CA ASP A 81 -17.97 -15.45 1.97
C ASP A 81 -19.15 -15.11 1.04
N PRO A 82 -19.32 -15.84 -0.08
CA PRO A 82 -20.39 -15.60 -1.04
C PRO A 82 -21.73 -16.19 -0.53
N SER A 83 -22.22 -15.65 0.57
CA SER A 83 -23.42 -16.15 1.27
C SER A 83 -24.75 -15.79 0.62
N ALA A 84 -24.74 -14.95 -0.43
CA ALA A 84 -25.86 -14.52 -1.24
C ALA A 84 -25.36 -14.17 -2.65
N PRO A 85 -26.24 -14.08 -3.68
CA PRO A 85 -25.78 -13.73 -5.03
C PRO A 85 -25.27 -12.29 -5.15
N ASP A 86 -25.74 -11.37 -4.31
CA ASP A 86 -25.43 -9.96 -4.41
C ASP A 86 -24.64 -9.44 -3.21
N ILE A 87 -23.72 -8.51 -3.47
CA ILE A 87 -23.10 -7.72 -2.44
C ILE A 87 -24.06 -6.59 -2.00
N HIS A 88 -24.05 -6.27 -0.71
CA HIS A 88 -24.86 -5.20 -0.14
C HIS A 88 -24.01 -4.06 0.39
N LEU A 89 -24.62 -2.98 0.88
CA LEU A 89 -23.93 -1.78 1.36
C LEU A 89 -22.86 -2.07 2.43
N GLY A 90 -23.07 -3.08 3.28
CA GLY A 90 -22.07 -3.50 4.27
C GLY A 90 -20.75 -3.96 3.62
N HIS A 91 -20.84 -4.70 2.52
CA HIS A 91 -19.66 -5.09 1.72
C HIS A 91 -19.04 -3.86 1.02
N ALA A 92 -19.88 -2.95 0.50
CA ALA A 92 -19.41 -1.76 -0.18
C ALA A 92 -18.56 -0.84 0.71
N VAL A 93 -18.85 -0.77 2.02
CA VAL A 93 -18.05 -0.01 2.98
C VAL A 93 -16.60 -0.54 3.03
N ALA A 94 -16.43 -1.87 3.16
CA ALA A 94 -15.11 -2.50 3.17
C ALA A 94 -14.41 -2.36 1.81
N LEU A 95 -15.13 -2.58 0.70
CA LEU A 95 -14.56 -2.44 -0.65
C LEU A 95 -14.10 -1.01 -0.93
N ARG A 96 -14.83 0.01 -0.46
CA ARG A 96 -14.38 1.41 -0.56
C ARG A 96 -13.12 1.68 0.25
N LYS A 97 -12.96 1.07 1.42
CA LYS A 97 -11.70 1.15 2.18
C LYS A 97 -10.55 0.51 1.41
N LEU A 98 -10.76 -0.65 0.80
CA LEU A 98 -9.77 -1.30 -0.06
C LEU A 98 -9.44 -0.46 -1.29
N LYS A 99 -10.45 0.21 -1.88
CA LYS A 99 -10.22 1.16 -2.99
C LYS A 99 -9.31 2.32 -2.57
N GLN A 100 -9.50 2.89 -1.39
CA GLN A 100 -8.61 3.93 -0.87
C GLN A 100 -7.16 3.43 -0.75
N MET A 101 -6.95 2.19 -0.28
CA MET A 101 -5.61 1.59 -0.22
C MET A 101 -5.04 1.31 -1.61
N GLN A 102 -5.89 0.91 -2.56
CA GLN A 102 -5.51 0.74 -3.96
C GLN A 102 -5.10 2.07 -4.61
N ASP A 103 -5.80 3.17 -4.29
CA ASP A 103 -5.48 4.52 -4.77
C ASP A 103 -4.14 5.05 -4.19
N LEU A 104 -3.74 4.57 -3.01
CA LEU A 104 -2.40 4.78 -2.46
C LEU A 104 -1.30 3.95 -3.15
N GLY A 105 -1.65 3.12 -4.13
CA GLY A 105 -0.71 2.32 -4.91
C GLY A 105 -0.57 0.87 -4.47
N HIS A 106 -1.35 0.39 -3.50
CA HIS A 106 -1.26 -0.98 -3.01
C HIS A 106 -2.08 -1.97 -3.85
N HIS A 107 -1.70 -3.25 -3.77
CA HIS A 107 -2.42 -4.35 -4.43
C HIS A 107 -3.45 -4.96 -3.49
N ILE A 108 -4.61 -5.30 -4.03
CA ILE A 108 -5.70 -5.92 -3.27
C ILE A 108 -5.77 -7.42 -3.62
N ILE A 109 -5.87 -8.24 -2.57
CA ILE A 109 -6.11 -9.68 -2.70
C ILE A 109 -7.44 -10.01 -2.03
N ILE A 110 -8.44 -10.29 -2.85
CA ILE A 110 -9.75 -10.77 -2.38
C ILE A 110 -9.69 -12.29 -2.28
N VAL A 111 -10.01 -12.84 -1.12
CA VAL A 111 -10.15 -14.28 -0.89
C VAL A 111 -11.62 -14.61 -0.72
N ILE A 112 -12.19 -15.31 -1.70
CA ILE A 112 -13.59 -15.79 -1.66
C ILE A 112 -13.59 -17.17 -1.01
N GLY A 113 -14.30 -17.30 0.12
CA GLY A 113 -14.46 -18.54 0.85
C GLY A 113 -15.48 -19.45 0.16
N ASP A 114 -15.04 -20.36 -0.69
CA ASP A 114 -15.93 -21.35 -1.30
C ASP A 114 -16.19 -22.55 -0.36
N PHE A 115 -15.22 -22.95 0.44
CA PHE A 115 -15.36 -24.02 1.42
C PHE A 115 -16.16 -23.57 2.65
N THR A 116 -15.89 -22.40 3.20
CA THR A 116 -16.59 -21.86 4.36
C THR A 116 -18.07 -21.55 4.07
N GLY A 117 -18.39 -21.18 2.84
CA GLY A 117 -19.77 -21.02 2.37
C GLY A 117 -20.59 -22.32 2.39
N ARG A 118 -19.92 -23.48 2.28
CA ARG A 118 -20.58 -24.82 2.32
C ARG A 118 -20.88 -25.29 3.73
N ILE A 119 -20.04 -24.99 4.70
CA ILE A 119 -20.14 -25.52 6.07
C ILE A 119 -21.12 -24.72 6.92
N GLY A 120 -21.38 -23.47 6.57
CA GLY A 120 -22.12 -22.54 7.42
C GLY A 120 -21.28 -22.03 8.59
N ASP A 121 -21.80 -21.05 9.33
CA ASP A 121 -21.09 -20.48 10.50
C ASP A 121 -21.16 -21.45 11.70
N PRO A 122 -20.03 -22.05 12.16
CA PRO A 122 -20.02 -22.94 13.32
C PRO A 122 -20.27 -22.22 14.64
N THR A 123 -20.27 -20.86 14.66
CA THR A 123 -20.45 -20.08 15.90
C THR A 123 -21.90 -20.01 16.38
N GLY A 124 -22.84 -20.60 15.61
CA GLY A 124 -24.23 -20.79 16.05
C GLY A 124 -25.06 -19.52 16.28
N ARG A 125 -24.52 -18.35 15.89
CA ARG A 125 -25.21 -17.06 16.08
C ARG A 125 -26.31 -16.78 15.05
N SER A 126 -26.35 -17.52 13.96
CA SER A 126 -27.44 -17.47 12.99
C SER A 126 -28.13 -18.82 12.91
N LYS A 127 -29.24 -19.00 13.65
CA LYS A 127 -30.18 -20.09 13.39
C LYS A 127 -30.69 -19.94 11.95
N GLY A 128 -30.15 -20.74 11.01
CA GLY A 128 -30.76 -20.85 9.70
C GLY A 128 -29.89 -20.72 8.46
N ARG A 129 -28.57 -20.63 8.54
CA ARG A 129 -27.78 -20.78 7.31
C ARG A 129 -27.80 -22.22 6.84
N LYS A 130 -28.66 -22.49 5.85
CA LYS A 130 -28.68 -23.75 5.13
C LYS A 130 -27.38 -23.89 4.35
N ALA A 131 -26.72 -25.03 4.44
CA ALA A 131 -25.56 -25.33 3.61
C ALA A 131 -25.95 -25.17 2.13
N MET A 132 -25.17 -24.38 1.39
CA MET A 132 -25.41 -24.16 -0.04
C MET A 132 -24.81 -25.29 -0.87
N ALA A 133 -25.44 -25.59 -2.01
CA ALA A 133 -24.89 -26.53 -2.99
C ALA A 133 -23.63 -25.94 -3.64
N ASP A 134 -22.67 -26.80 -4.03
CA ASP A 134 -21.42 -26.39 -4.67
C ASP A 134 -21.62 -25.49 -5.90
N SER A 135 -22.65 -25.80 -6.71
CA SER A 135 -23.01 -25.01 -7.89
C SER A 135 -23.50 -23.60 -7.53
N GLU A 136 -24.21 -23.46 -6.40
CA GLU A 136 -24.72 -22.20 -5.91
C GLU A 136 -23.59 -21.32 -5.37
N VAL A 137 -22.66 -21.89 -4.61
CA VAL A 137 -21.48 -21.19 -4.12
C VAL A 137 -20.62 -20.67 -5.27
N LEU A 138 -20.37 -21.49 -6.30
CA LEU A 138 -19.62 -21.08 -7.48
C LEU A 138 -20.32 -19.97 -8.28
N LEU A 139 -21.64 -20.03 -8.41
CA LEU A 139 -22.41 -19.00 -9.09
C LEU A 139 -22.30 -17.67 -8.32
N ASN A 140 -22.55 -17.70 -7.01
CA ASN A 140 -22.43 -16.50 -6.16
C ASN A 140 -21.04 -15.93 -6.16
N ALA A 141 -19.99 -16.77 -6.19
CA ALA A 141 -18.61 -16.32 -6.27
C ALA A 141 -18.30 -15.55 -7.56
N ARG A 142 -18.90 -15.98 -8.70
CA ARG A 142 -18.77 -15.24 -9.97
C ARG A 142 -19.47 -13.90 -9.93
N THR A 143 -20.71 -13.84 -9.43
CA THR A 143 -21.43 -12.57 -9.30
C THR A 143 -20.75 -11.61 -8.35
N TYR A 144 -20.16 -12.10 -7.25
CA TYR A 144 -19.33 -11.30 -6.34
C TYR A 144 -18.12 -10.70 -7.05
N GLN A 145 -17.40 -11.50 -7.83
CA GLN A 145 -16.25 -11.04 -8.58
C GLN A 145 -16.62 -9.93 -9.56
N GLU A 146 -17.70 -10.05 -10.29
CA GLU A 146 -18.19 -9.03 -11.21
C GLU A 146 -18.53 -7.72 -10.47
N GLN A 147 -19.27 -7.83 -9.37
CA GLN A 147 -19.71 -6.68 -8.57
C GLN A 147 -18.55 -5.97 -7.85
N ILE A 148 -17.56 -6.70 -7.37
CA ILE A 148 -16.33 -6.14 -6.75
C ILE A 148 -15.60 -5.23 -7.73
N PHE A 149 -15.53 -5.59 -9.00
CA PHE A 149 -14.85 -4.80 -10.03
C PHE A 149 -15.61 -3.54 -10.48
N HIS A 150 -16.82 -3.30 -9.97
CA HIS A 150 -17.44 -1.98 -10.06
C HIS A 150 -16.80 -0.94 -9.12
N ILE A 151 -16.09 -1.40 -8.09
CA ILE A 151 -15.46 -0.56 -7.07
C ILE A 151 -13.94 -0.60 -7.18
N LEU A 152 -13.37 -1.79 -7.33
CA LEU A 152 -11.93 -2.03 -7.37
C LEU A 152 -11.41 -2.09 -8.80
N ASP A 153 -10.18 -1.60 -8.99
CA ASP A 153 -9.45 -1.73 -10.25
C ASP A 153 -9.02 -3.20 -10.44
N LYS A 154 -9.40 -3.76 -11.58
CA LYS A 154 -9.17 -5.16 -11.93
C LYS A 154 -7.67 -5.48 -12.08
N GLU A 155 -6.88 -4.57 -12.63
CA GLU A 155 -5.46 -4.79 -12.89
C GLU A 155 -4.63 -4.85 -11.60
N ARG A 156 -5.12 -4.20 -10.53
CA ARG A 156 -4.48 -4.16 -9.22
C ARG A 156 -5.22 -4.97 -8.15
N THR A 157 -6.11 -5.87 -8.58
CA THR A 157 -6.86 -6.76 -7.70
C THR A 157 -6.71 -8.21 -8.14
N GLN A 158 -6.26 -9.05 -7.23
CA GLN A 158 -6.23 -10.49 -7.40
C GLN A 158 -7.39 -11.13 -6.64
N VAL A 159 -8.17 -11.98 -7.32
CA VAL A 159 -9.20 -12.80 -6.68
C VAL A 159 -8.66 -14.22 -6.52
N ARG A 160 -8.78 -14.77 -5.32
CA ARG A 160 -8.42 -16.15 -4.97
C ARG A 160 -9.59 -16.84 -4.30
N PHE A 161 -9.63 -18.14 -4.42
CA PHE A 161 -10.59 -19.02 -3.74
C PHE A 161 -9.86 -19.82 -2.65
N ASN A 162 -10.56 -20.12 -1.57
CA ASN A 162 -9.99 -20.82 -0.41
C ASN A 162 -10.76 -22.11 -0.14
#